data_538817143c676e88c2b975eabbaacf63
#
_entry.id   538817143c676e88c2b975eabbaacf63
#
_cell.length_a   1.000
_cell.length_b   1.000
_cell.length_c   1.000
_cell.angle_alpha   90.00
_cell.angle_beta   90.00
_cell.angle_gamma   90.00
#
_symmetry.space_group_name_H-M   'P 1'
#
loop_
_entity.id
_entity.type
_entity.pdbx_description
1 polymer ?
#
loop_
_entity_poly.entity_id
_entity_poly.type
_entity_poly.pdbx_seq_one_letter_code
_entity_poly.pdbx_strand_id
1 'polypeptide(L)'
;QLRWHARRSVAAFAAFTEVLGKDRVVRVMGSQDANPWVSTTLLSFEDAAEHTDALAVAPYFGGYLGNGDDAVRASRMTVDQLLDELEQRALPMELEAITAQSQVAKKFGVRLVAYEAGQHLTGVGAAQNDAALDALFQAVNGHPRMQGIYRKYLEGWRAAGGTLLVHFVHTSQWNKYGSWGAQRNYDDPDHVAPKRAALEAFARSTKRWW
;
A
#
# COMPACT_ATOMS: atom_id res chain seq x y z
N GLN A 1 12.95 13.45 15.58
CA GLN A 1 11.59 12.92 15.47
C GLN A 1 11.59 11.39 15.38
N LEU A 2 12.29 10.73 14.43
CA LEU A 2 12.26 9.26 14.23
C LEU A 2 12.71 8.48 15.47
N ARG A 3 13.82 8.86 16.10
CA ARG A 3 14.29 8.21 17.34
C ARG A 3 13.30 8.31 18.50
N TRP A 4 12.61 9.44 18.58
CA TRP A 4 11.53 9.61 19.56
C TRP A 4 10.34 8.72 19.24
N HIS A 5 9.98 8.59 17.95
CA HIS A 5 8.92 7.68 17.49
C HIS A 5 9.26 6.22 17.86
N ALA A 6 10.48 5.76 17.57
CA ALA A 6 10.92 4.41 17.94
C ALA A 6 10.81 4.16 19.46
N ARG A 7 11.34 5.08 20.29
CA ARG A 7 11.27 4.98 21.75
C ARG A 7 9.83 4.94 22.27
N ARG A 8 8.94 5.76 21.73
CA ARG A 8 7.53 5.79 22.15
C ARG A 8 6.77 4.54 21.71
N SER A 9 7.08 4.02 20.52
CA SER A 9 6.50 2.76 20.05
C SER A 9 6.91 1.59 20.98
N VAL A 10 8.19 1.47 21.31
CA VAL A 10 8.69 0.43 22.23
C VAL A 10 8.02 0.55 23.61
N ALA A 11 7.90 1.77 24.15
CA ALA A 11 7.20 1.99 25.41
C ALA A 11 5.72 1.58 25.37
N ALA A 12 5.03 1.87 24.24
CA ALA A 12 3.65 1.42 24.05
C ALA A 12 3.57 -0.11 23.94
N PHE A 13 4.48 -0.76 23.19
CA PHE A 13 4.54 -2.22 23.10
C PHE A 13 4.72 -2.87 24.47
N ALA A 14 5.60 -2.33 25.30
CA ALA A 14 5.82 -2.82 26.66
C ALA A 14 4.53 -2.74 27.51
N ALA A 15 3.86 -1.59 27.51
CA ALA A 15 2.62 -1.39 28.26
C ALA A 15 1.49 -2.34 27.84
N PHE A 16 1.30 -2.55 26.53
CA PHE A 16 0.30 -3.50 26.03
C PHE A 16 0.68 -4.94 26.37
N THR A 17 1.95 -5.29 26.26
CA THR A 17 2.44 -6.64 26.59
C THR A 17 2.30 -6.95 28.06
N GLU A 18 2.55 -5.98 28.95
CA GLU A 18 2.37 -6.12 30.40
C GLU A 18 0.91 -6.45 30.76
N VAL A 19 -0.05 -5.76 30.14
CA VAL A 19 -1.49 -5.91 30.44
C VAL A 19 -2.10 -7.15 29.79
N LEU A 20 -1.77 -7.40 28.52
CA LEU A 20 -2.43 -8.43 27.70
C LEU A 20 -1.69 -9.77 27.63
N GLY A 21 -0.40 -9.77 27.96
CA GLY A 21 0.49 -10.92 27.80
C GLY A 21 1.13 -10.98 26.40
N LYS A 22 2.34 -11.48 26.33
CA LYS A 22 3.17 -11.54 25.11
C LYS A 22 2.49 -12.27 23.94
N ASP A 23 1.76 -13.33 24.24
CA ASP A 23 1.14 -14.19 23.21
C ASP A 23 -0.08 -13.54 22.55
N ARG A 24 -0.56 -12.43 23.08
CA ARG A 24 -1.74 -11.70 22.59
C ARG A 24 -1.40 -10.38 21.90
N VAL A 25 -0.13 -10.01 21.84
CA VAL A 25 0.33 -8.73 21.29
C VAL A 25 1.28 -8.99 20.12
N VAL A 26 1.01 -8.37 18.98
CA VAL A 26 1.97 -8.24 17.88
C VAL A 26 2.48 -6.80 17.87
N ARG A 27 3.77 -6.63 18.08
CA ARG A 27 4.44 -5.31 18.18
C ARG A 27 4.80 -4.82 16.78
N VAL A 28 4.07 -3.83 16.29
CA VAL A 28 4.18 -3.36 14.91
C VAL A 28 4.77 -1.96 14.86
N MET A 29 5.97 -1.82 14.27
CA MET A 29 6.62 -0.53 14.03
C MET A 29 6.14 0.05 12.71
N GLY A 30 5.39 1.17 12.77
CA GLY A 30 4.95 1.90 11.57
C GLY A 30 6.09 2.70 10.94
N SER A 31 6.18 2.68 9.61
CA SER A 31 7.20 3.37 8.84
C SER A 31 6.65 3.93 7.52
N GLN A 32 7.52 4.56 6.73
CA GLN A 32 7.23 5.10 5.40
C GLN A 32 7.72 4.12 4.34
N ASP A 33 6.85 3.76 3.40
CA ASP A 33 7.19 2.84 2.32
C ASP A 33 8.29 3.40 1.41
N ALA A 34 8.11 4.61 0.90
CA ALA A 34 9.00 5.22 -0.08
C ALA A 34 10.43 5.52 0.42
N ASN A 35 10.72 5.36 1.72
CA ASN A 35 12.01 5.71 2.28
C ASN A 35 12.57 4.64 3.26
N PRO A 36 13.33 3.66 2.76
CA PRO A 36 13.94 2.60 3.59
C PRO A 36 14.90 3.11 4.67
N TRP A 37 15.44 4.32 4.50
CA TRP A 37 16.26 4.96 5.54
C TRP A 37 15.45 5.25 6.81
N VAL A 38 14.16 5.62 6.67
CA VAL A 38 13.26 5.80 7.82
C VAL A 38 13.12 4.51 8.59
N SER A 39 12.78 3.41 7.93
CA SER A 39 12.65 2.08 8.53
C SER A 39 13.94 1.63 9.21
N THR A 40 15.08 1.82 8.53
CA THR A 40 16.40 1.52 9.09
C THR A 40 16.67 2.35 10.33
N THR A 41 16.37 3.65 10.31
CA THR A 41 16.60 4.57 11.44
C THR A 41 15.74 4.18 12.66
N LEU A 42 14.49 3.77 12.43
CA LEU A 42 13.59 3.34 13.49
C LEU A 42 14.09 2.05 14.17
N LEU A 43 14.37 1.04 13.36
CA LEU A 43 14.74 -0.30 13.86
C LEU A 43 16.16 -0.36 14.42
N SER A 44 17.08 0.50 13.95
CA SER A 44 18.45 0.56 14.49
C SER A 44 18.60 1.41 15.76
N PHE A 45 17.54 2.07 16.19
CA PHE A 45 17.62 2.97 17.35
C PHE A 45 17.51 2.17 18.66
N GLU A 46 18.57 2.24 19.48
CA GLU A 46 18.67 1.47 20.74
C GLU A 46 18.38 -0.03 20.49
N ASP A 47 17.45 -0.62 21.20
CA ASP A 47 16.99 -2.01 21.09
C ASP A 47 15.64 -2.17 20.38
N ALA A 48 15.21 -1.16 19.60
CA ALA A 48 13.88 -1.12 19.01
C ALA A 48 13.55 -2.36 18.16
N ALA A 49 14.52 -2.92 17.43
CA ALA A 49 14.30 -4.12 16.64
C ALA A 49 13.97 -5.35 17.51
N GLU A 50 14.59 -5.50 18.68
CA GLU A 50 14.34 -6.61 19.61
C GLU A 50 12.92 -6.57 20.21
N HIS A 51 12.34 -5.37 20.25
CA HIS A 51 10.99 -5.12 20.73
C HIS A 51 9.95 -5.02 19.61
N THR A 52 10.31 -5.37 18.36
CA THR A 52 9.43 -5.26 17.18
C THR A 52 9.24 -6.64 16.55
N ASP A 53 7.99 -7.01 16.27
CA ASP A 53 7.64 -8.26 15.59
C ASP A 53 7.44 -8.07 14.09
N ALA A 54 7.00 -6.86 13.68
CA ALA A 54 6.76 -6.52 12.29
C ALA A 54 7.06 -5.04 12.00
N LEU A 55 7.63 -4.79 10.83
CA LEU A 55 7.72 -3.48 10.20
C LEU A 55 6.50 -3.29 9.32
N ALA A 56 5.76 -2.19 9.48
CA ALA A 56 4.56 -1.90 8.72
C ALA A 56 4.74 -0.68 7.81
N VAL A 57 4.37 -0.82 6.54
CA VAL A 57 4.45 0.21 5.50
C VAL A 57 3.10 0.38 4.80
N ALA A 58 2.99 1.40 3.95
CA ALA A 58 1.80 1.67 3.12
C ALA A 58 2.20 1.70 1.63
N PRO A 59 2.34 0.54 0.99
CA PRO A 59 2.83 0.43 -0.38
C PRO A 59 1.76 0.81 -1.40
N TYR A 60 1.63 2.10 -1.66
CA TYR A 60 0.71 2.65 -2.63
C TYR A 60 1.39 2.95 -3.96
N PHE A 61 0.89 2.37 -5.06
CA PHE A 61 1.42 2.66 -6.40
C PHE A 61 0.65 3.78 -7.11
N GLY A 62 1.36 4.54 -7.96
CA GLY A 62 0.79 5.53 -8.87
C GLY A 62 0.54 6.92 -8.27
N GLY A 63 0.91 7.19 -7.03
CA GLY A 63 0.62 8.46 -6.36
C GLY A 63 1.23 9.70 -7.04
N TYR A 64 2.37 9.57 -7.71
CA TYR A 64 2.98 10.67 -8.44
C TYR A 64 2.10 11.20 -9.58
N LEU A 65 1.25 10.36 -10.17
CA LEU A 65 0.34 10.73 -11.28
C LEU A 65 -0.72 11.77 -10.89
N GLY A 66 -0.94 11.97 -9.60
CA GLY A 66 -1.85 13.00 -9.07
C GLY A 66 -1.16 14.28 -8.61
N ASN A 67 0.17 14.44 -8.82
CA ASN A 67 0.93 15.53 -8.24
C ASN A 67 1.76 16.31 -9.29
N GLY A 68 1.81 17.63 -9.15
CA GLY A 68 2.67 18.51 -9.92
C GLY A 68 2.53 18.35 -11.45
N ASP A 69 3.66 18.35 -12.16
CA ASP A 69 3.72 18.24 -13.62
C ASP A 69 3.23 16.86 -14.12
N ASP A 70 3.40 15.81 -13.33
CA ASP A 70 2.89 14.49 -13.66
C ASP A 70 1.35 14.46 -13.69
N ALA A 71 0.67 15.21 -12.83
CA ALA A 71 -0.79 15.33 -12.86
C ALA A 71 -1.25 16.04 -14.14
N VAL A 72 -0.54 17.11 -14.57
CA VAL A 72 -0.81 17.81 -15.84
C VAL A 72 -0.58 16.89 -17.04
N ARG A 73 0.44 16.05 -16.99
CA ARG A 73 0.71 15.04 -18.02
C ARG A 73 -0.38 13.96 -18.03
N ALA A 74 -0.72 13.43 -16.86
CA ALA A 74 -1.72 12.39 -16.71
C ALA A 74 -3.11 12.83 -17.17
N SER A 75 -3.53 14.08 -16.88
CA SER A 75 -4.86 14.59 -17.30
C SER A 75 -5.07 14.63 -18.82
N ARG A 76 -3.99 14.50 -19.62
CA ARG A 76 -4.01 14.45 -21.09
C ARG A 76 -3.94 13.04 -21.66
N MET A 77 -3.79 12.03 -20.81
CA MET A 77 -3.72 10.63 -21.24
C MET A 77 -5.10 10.07 -21.55
N THR A 78 -5.12 9.09 -22.44
CA THR A 78 -6.27 8.18 -22.56
C THR A 78 -6.25 7.14 -21.41
N VAL A 79 -7.37 6.43 -21.24
CA VAL A 79 -7.47 5.32 -20.26
C VAL A 79 -6.39 4.27 -20.52
N ASP A 80 -6.18 3.89 -21.79
CA ASP A 80 -5.15 2.89 -22.13
C ASP A 80 -3.74 3.39 -21.85
N GLN A 81 -3.42 4.64 -22.15
CA GLN A 81 -2.12 5.23 -21.86
C GLN A 81 -1.84 5.27 -20.35
N LEU A 82 -2.85 5.59 -19.54
CA LEU A 82 -2.68 5.60 -18.10
C LEU A 82 -2.53 4.18 -17.52
N LEU A 83 -3.27 3.21 -18.05
CA LEU A 83 -3.11 1.79 -17.71
C LEU A 83 -1.71 1.28 -18.08
N ASP A 84 -1.18 1.66 -19.24
CA ASP A 84 0.19 1.32 -19.64
C ASP A 84 1.22 1.94 -18.69
N GLU A 85 1.05 3.20 -18.30
CA GLU A 85 1.91 3.88 -17.31
C GLU A 85 1.86 3.17 -15.95
N LEU A 86 0.68 2.71 -15.52
CA LEU A 86 0.56 1.94 -14.27
C LEU A 86 1.28 0.60 -14.34
N GLU A 87 1.15 -0.13 -15.44
CA GLU A 87 1.76 -1.45 -15.60
C GLU A 87 3.27 -1.40 -15.82
N GLN A 88 3.74 -0.41 -16.60
CA GLN A 88 5.13 -0.38 -17.08
C GLN A 88 6.04 0.49 -16.20
N ARG A 89 5.47 1.41 -15.40
CA ARG A 89 6.25 2.30 -14.56
C ARG A 89 5.81 2.34 -13.10
N ALA A 90 4.56 2.69 -12.82
CA ALA A 90 4.13 2.92 -11.45
C ALA A 90 4.22 1.66 -10.59
N LEU A 91 3.74 0.53 -11.08
CA LEU A 91 3.81 -0.74 -10.36
C LEU A 91 5.25 -1.27 -10.21
N PRO A 92 6.12 -1.30 -11.23
CA PRO A 92 7.53 -1.64 -11.05
C PRO A 92 8.24 -0.79 -10.00
N MET A 93 8.07 0.54 -10.01
CA MET A 93 8.64 1.43 -9.01
C MET A 93 8.21 1.06 -7.58
N GLU A 94 6.93 0.76 -7.39
CA GLU A 94 6.41 0.35 -6.09
C GLU A 94 6.97 -1.00 -5.65
N LEU A 95 7.09 -1.97 -6.56
CA LEU A 95 7.68 -3.29 -6.25
C LEU A 95 9.17 -3.20 -5.88
N GLU A 96 9.89 -2.23 -6.43
CA GLU A 96 11.27 -1.91 -6.01
C GLU A 96 11.29 -1.36 -4.57
N ALA A 97 10.38 -0.43 -4.23
CA ALA A 97 10.25 0.11 -2.88
C ALA A 97 9.90 -0.99 -1.86
N ILE A 98 8.92 -1.83 -2.17
CA ILE A 98 8.55 -3.02 -1.36
C ILE A 98 9.77 -3.93 -1.15
N THR A 99 10.55 -4.18 -2.20
CA THR A 99 11.75 -5.01 -2.12
C THR A 99 12.79 -4.39 -1.18
N ALA A 100 12.99 -3.09 -1.26
CA ALA A 100 13.91 -2.38 -0.37
C ALA A 100 13.45 -2.43 1.09
N GLN A 101 12.16 -2.27 1.37
CA GLN A 101 11.59 -2.42 2.72
C GLN A 101 11.73 -3.87 3.23
N SER A 102 11.54 -4.85 2.36
CA SER A 102 11.75 -6.27 2.69
C SER A 102 13.20 -6.55 3.10
N GLN A 103 14.18 -5.95 2.42
CA GLN A 103 15.59 -6.08 2.79
C GLN A 103 15.87 -5.49 4.18
N VAL A 104 15.25 -4.33 4.51
CA VAL A 104 15.34 -3.76 5.86
C VAL A 104 14.72 -4.70 6.89
N ALA A 105 13.50 -5.18 6.66
CA ALA A 105 12.83 -6.10 7.57
C ALA A 105 13.65 -7.38 7.83
N LYS A 106 14.19 -7.97 6.77
CA LYS A 106 15.08 -9.15 6.85
C LYS A 106 16.36 -8.86 7.65
N LYS A 107 16.99 -7.71 7.42
CA LYS A 107 18.21 -7.28 8.14
C LYS A 107 18.00 -7.23 9.65
N PHE A 108 16.83 -6.79 10.10
CA PHE A 108 16.49 -6.66 11.51
C PHE A 108 15.70 -7.85 12.08
N GLY A 109 15.46 -8.90 11.29
CA GLY A 109 14.79 -10.12 11.74
C GLY A 109 13.29 -9.93 12.05
N VAL A 110 12.64 -8.91 11.46
CA VAL A 110 11.22 -8.61 11.64
C VAL A 110 10.41 -8.96 10.38
N ARG A 111 9.11 -9.21 10.55
CA ARG A 111 8.21 -9.44 9.39
C ARG A 111 7.92 -8.13 8.67
N LEU A 112 7.67 -8.17 7.35
CA LEU A 112 7.14 -7.04 6.61
C LEU A 112 5.61 -7.19 6.48
N VAL A 113 4.86 -6.15 6.88
CA VAL A 113 3.40 -6.08 6.77
C VAL A 113 2.99 -4.74 6.15
N ALA A 114 1.80 -4.69 5.54
CA ALA A 114 1.20 -3.44 5.08
C ALA A 114 -0.05 -3.14 5.92
N TYR A 115 -0.05 -1.97 6.60
CA TYR A 115 -1.20 -1.53 7.40
C TYR A 115 -2.31 -0.94 6.52
N GLU A 116 -1.97 -0.44 5.35
CA GLU A 116 -2.86 -0.08 4.25
C GLU A 116 -2.11 -0.21 2.92
N ALA A 117 -2.82 -0.41 1.81
CA ALA A 117 -2.19 -0.70 0.53
C ALA A 117 -3.17 -0.53 -0.64
N GLY A 118 -2.64 -0.32 -1.85
CA GLY A 118 -3.43 -0.25 -3.07
C GLY A 118 -2.90 0.74 -4.09
N GLN A 119 -3.76 1.21 -4.97
CA GLN A 119 -3.46 2.29 -5.91
C GLN A 119 -3.69 3.66 -5.24
N HIS A 120 -2.93 4.68 -5.64
CA HIS A 120 -3.05 6.06 -5.15
C HIS A 120 -3.37 7.02 -6.31
N LEU A 121 -4.42 6.71 -7.08
CA LEU A 121 -4.88 7.58 -8.18
C LEU A 121 -5.85 8.62 -7.62
N THR A 122 -5.30 9.74 -7.18
CA THR A 122 -6.05 10.92 -6.72
C THR A 122 -5.23 12.17 -6.96
N GLY A 123 -5.89 13.26 -7.34
CA GLY A 123 -5.25 14.58 -7.46
C GLY A 123 -4.89 15.14 -6.11
N VAL A 124 -3.70 15.76 -6.01
CA VAL A 124 -3.19 16.38 -4.79
C VAL A 124 -2.97 17.88 -5.02
N GLY A 125 -3.24 18.70 -4.01
CA GLY A 125 -3.09 20.15 -4.11
C GLY A 125 -3.98 20.75 -5.22
N ALA A 126 -3.40 21.46 -6.18
CA ALA A 126 -4.16 22.08 -7.27
C ALA A 126 -4.87 21.05 -8.18
N ALA A 127 -4.27 19.87 -8.37
CA ALA A 127 -4.83 18.81 -9.20
C ALA A 127 -6.08 18.13 -8.61
N GLN A 128 -6.36 18.31 -7.31
CA GLN A 128 -7.52 17.70 -6.65
C GLN A 128 -8.87 18.15 -7.21
N ASN A 129 -8.91 19.33 -7.83
CA ASN A 129 -10.11 19.87 -8.44
C ASN A 129 -10.12 19.78 -9.98
N ASP A 130 -9.17 19.05 -10.57
CA ASP A 130 -9.17 18.75 -12.00
C ASP A 130 -10.19 17.63 -12.30
N ALA A 131 -11.36 18.04 -12.84
CA ALA A 131 -12.45 17.12 -13.15
C ALA A 131 -12.10 16.10 -14.25
N ALA A 132 -11.22 16.46 -15.20
CA ALA A 132 -10.79 15.55 -16.25
C ALA A 132 -9.88 14.46 -15.68
N LEU A 133 -8.94 14.84 -14.81
CA LEU A 133 -8.06 13.90 -14.11
C LEU A 133 -8.87 12.96 -13.20
N ASP A 134 -9.82 13.48 -12.44
CA ASP A 134 -10.69 12.66 -11.57
C ASP A 134 -11.51 11.65 -12.39
N ALA A 135 -12.14 12.09 -13.47
CA ALA A 135 -12.90 11.21 -14.36
C ALA A 135 -12.00 10.10 -14.97
N LEU A 136 -10.78 10.45 -15.38
CA LEU A 136 -9.81 9.49 -15.92
C LEU A 136 -9.39 8.47 -14.85
N PHE A 137 -9.08 8.91 -13.64
CA PHE A 137 -8.70 8.03 -12.52
C PHE A 137 -9.83 7.08 -12.14
N GLN A 138 -11.07 7.54 -12.12
CA GLN A 138 -12.23 6.67 -11.87
C GLN A 138 -12.43 5.66 -13.00
N ALA A 139 -12.30 6.06 -14.27
CA ALA A 139 -12.41 5.16 -15.41
C ALA A 139 -11.36 4.05 -15.39
N VAL A 140 -10.11 4.40 -15.09
CA VAL A 140 -8.99 3.44 -14.94
C VAL A 140 -9.24 2.47 -13.79
N ASN A 141 -9.72 2.95 -12.65
CA ASN A 141 -10.02 2.10 -11.49
C ASN A 141 -11.13 1.07 -11.76
N GLY A 142 -12.09 1.40 -12.65
CA GLY A 142 -13.15 0.49 -13.07
C GLY A 142 -12.80 -0.38 -14.29
N HIS A 143 -11.63 -0.16 -14.90
CA HIS A 143 -11.27 -0.87 -16.12
C HIS A 143 -10.83 -2.32 -15.85
N PRO A 144 -11.24 -3.32 -16.68
CA PRO A 144 -10.89 -4.73 -16.47
C PRO A 144 -9.39 -5.01 -16.31
N ARG A 145 -8.51 -4.27 -16.99
CA ARG A 145 -7.05 -4.40 -16.85
C ARG A 145 -6.57 -4.14 -15.41
N MET A 146 -7.29 -3.37 -14.61
CA MET A 146 -6.93 -3.13 -13.21
C MET A 146 -6.89 -4.44 -12.40
N GLN A 147 -7.71 -5.45 -12.75
CA GLN A 147 -7.62 -6.78 -12.13
C GLN A 147 -6.23 -7.42 -12.34
N GLY A 148 -5.69 -7.34 -13.55
CA GLY A 148 -4.36 -7.84 -13.87
C GLY A 148 -3.24 -7.08 -13.14
N ILE A 149 -3.37 -5.75 -13.05
CA ILE A 149 -2.42 -4.89 -12.33
C ILE A 149 -2.39 -5.25 -10.85
N TYR A 150 -3.57 -5.37 -10.22
CA TYR A 150 -3.66 -5.78 -8.82
C TYR A 150 -3.13 -7.19 -8.56
N ARG A 151 -3.38 -8.14 -9.47
CA ARG A 151 -2.78 -9.48 -9.35
C ARG A 151 -1.25 -9.41 -9.33
N LYS A 152 -0.63 -8.68 -10.27
CA LYS A 152 0.83 -8.49 -10.31
C LYS A 152 1.35 -7.83 -9.04
N TYR A 153 0.63 -6.83 -8.53
CA TYR A 153 0.95 -6.15 -7.29
C TYR A 153 0.98 -7.10 -6.08
N LEU A 154 -0.07 -7.91 -5.90
CA LEU A 154 -0.19 -8.87 -4.81
C LEU A 154 0.85 -10.01 -4.91
N GLU A 155 1.09 -10.50 -6.13
CA GLU A 155 2.15 -11.49 -6.40
C GLU A 155 3.54 -10.92 -6.07
N GLY A 156 3.80 -9.67 -6.44
CA GLY A 156 5.04 -8.96 -6.13
C GLY A 156 5.24 -8.75 -4.62
N TRP A 157 4.20 -8.34 -3.89
CA TRP A 157 4.22 -8.25 -2.43
C TRP A 157 4.63 -9.57 -1.77
N ARG A 158 3.98 -10.67 -2.17
CA ARG A 158 4.30 -12.01 -1.68
C ARG A 158 5.72 -12.44 -2.04
N ALA A 159 6.14 -12.22 -3.29
CA ALA A 159 7.47 -12.58 -3.78
C ALA A 159 8.59 -11.83 -3.03
N ALA A 160 8.36 -10.58 -2.64
CA ALA A 160 9.27 -9.82 -1.80
C ALA A 160 9.37 -10.35 -0.36
N GLY A 161 8.41 -11.17 0.08
CA GLY A 161 8.35 -11.72 1.44
C GLY A 161 7.45 -10.92 2.38
N GLY A 162 6.60 -10.05 1.84
CA GLY A 162 5.52 -9.41 2.60
C GLY A 162 4.52 -10.45 3.09
N THR A 163 4.05 -10.31 4.33
CA THR A 163 3.14 -11.28 4.96
C THR A 163 1.69 -10.79 4.94
N LEU A 164 1.26 -9.98 5.89
CA LEU A 164 -0.07 -9.39 5.91
C LEU A 164 -0.12 -8.15 4.99
N LEU A 165 -1.13 -8.06 4.13
CA LEU A 165 -1.45 -6.85 3.39
C LEU A 165 -2.91 -6.48 3.63
N VAL A 166 -3.14 -5.27 4.13
CA VAL A 166 -4.47 -4.69 4.32
C VAL A 166 -4.75 -3.75 3.15
N HIS A 167 -5.72 -4.08 2.31
CA HIS A 167 -6.13 -3.19 1.24
C HIS A 167 -6.99 -2.04 1.79
N PHE A 168 -6.68 -0.82 1.42
CA PHE A 168 -7.46 0.36 1.74
C PHE A 168 -8.31 0.78 0.53
N VAL A 169 -9.62 0.58 0.53
CA VAL A 169 -10.54 0.04 1.52
C VAL A 169 -11.50 -0.95 0.81
N HIS A 170 -12.30 -1.73 1.54
CA HIS A 170 -13.23 -2.70 0.91
C HIS A 170 -14.25 -2.01 0.00
N THR A 171 -15.05 -1.09 0.53
CA THR A 171 -16.09 -0.37 -0.22
C THR A 171 -16.02 1.11 0.08
N SER A 172 -15.93 1.95 -0.94
CA SER A 172 -16.08 3.40 -0.84
C SER A 172 -16.51 4.02 -2.16
N GLN A 173 -17.26 5.10 -2.11
CA GLN A 173 -17.56 5.91 -3.29
C GLN A 173 -16.27 6.44 -3.90
N TRP A 174 -16.18 6.39 -5.22
CA TRP A 174 -15.04 6.95 -5.96
C TRP A 174 -15.34 8.40 -6.33
N ASN A 175 -14.41 9.27 -6.03
CA ASN A 175 -14.55 10.70 -6.26
C ASN A 175 -13.17 11.39 -6.26
N LYS A 176 -13.13 12.71 -6.38
CA LYS A 176 -11.90 13.51 -6.42
C LYS A 176 -10.96 13.34 -5.20
N TYR A 177 -11.42 12.74 -4.11
CA TYR A 177 -10.59 12.43 -2.95
C TYR A 177 -10.00 11.02 -3.01
N GLY A 178 -10.25 10.30 -4.08
CA GLY A 178 -9.67 9.02 -4.41
C GLY A 178 -10.70 7.91 -4.67
N SER A 179 -10.27 6.93 -5.46
CA SER A 179 -11.04 5.72 -5.79
C SER A 179 -10.56 4.54 -4.95
N TRP A 180 -10.56 4.71 -3.62
CA TRP A 180 -9.93 3.78 -2.67
C TRP A 180 -10.64 2.43 -2.59
N GLY A 181 -11.96 2.41 -2.60
CA GLY A 181 -12.74 1.17 -2.52
C GLY A 181 -12.29 0.13 -3.55
N ALA A 182 -12.12 -1.11 -3.13
CA ALA A 182 -11.98 -2.24 -4.04
C ALA A 182 -13.20 -2.36 -4.95
N GLN A 183 -14.34 -1.87 -4.48
CA GLN A 183 -15.62 -1.69 -5.18
C GLN A 183 -16.28 -0.38 -4.74
N ARG A 184 -17.24 0.12 -5.53
CA ARG A 184 -17.99 1.35 -5.21
C ARG A 184 -19.16 1.07 -4.27
N ASN A 185 -19.89 -0.01 -4.53
CA ASN A 185 -21.04 -0.42 -3.76
C ASN A 185 -20.85 -1.86 -3.29
N TYR A 186 -21.54 -2.23 -2.22
CA TYR A 186 -21.38 -3.54 -1.60
C TYR A 186 -21.78 -4.70 -2.51
N ASP A 187 -22.75 -4.49 -3.38
CA ASP A 187 -23.33 -5.45 -4.31
C ASP A 187 -22.81 -5.33 -5.76
N ASP A 188 -21.74 -4.57 -5.99
CA ASP A 188 -21.16 -4.46 -7.32
C ASP A 188 -20.73 -5.85 -7.84
N PRO A 189 -21.13 -6.24 -9.07
CA PRO A 189 -20.66 -7.49 -9.66
C PRO A 189 -19.17 -7.40 -10.04
N ASP A 190 -18.50 -8.55 -10.15
CA ASP A 190 -17.04 -8.63 -10.37
C ASP A 190 -16.54 -7.86 -11.61
N HIS A 191 -17.35 -7.83 -12.68
CA HIS A 191 -16.96 -7.15 -13.93
C HIS A 191 -16.87 -5.62 -13.82
N VAL A 192 -17.46 -5.01 -12.78
CA VAL A 192 -17.34 -3.58 -12.47
C VAL A 192 -16.49 -3.31 -11.22
N ALA A 193 -16.00 -4.35 -10.57
CA ALA A 193 -15.16 -4.29 -9.37
C ALA A 193 -13.83 -5.06 -9.56
N PRO A 194 -13.00 -4.69 -10.55
CA PRO A 194 -11.81 -5.46 -10.93
C PRO A 194 -10.78 -5.58 -9.81
N LYS A 195 -10.67 -4.58 -8.94
CA LYS A 195 -9.77 -4.62 -7.76
C LYS A 195 -10.24 -5.67 -6.76
N ARG A 196 -11.55 -5.70 -6.43
CA ARG A 196 -12.11 -6.72 -5.54
C ARG A 196 -11.93 -8.12 -6.13
N ALA A 197 -12.25 -8.31 -7.41
CA ALA A 197 -12.06 -9.59 -8.08
C ALA A 197 -10.62 -10.12 -7.98
N ALA A 198 -9.63 -9.22 -8.12
CA ALA A 198 -8.22 -9.58 -7.94
C ALA A 198 -7.88 -9.98 -6.50
N LEU A 199 -8.31 -9.19 -5.52
CA LEU A 199 -8.07 -9.43 -4.10
C LEU A 199 -8.67 -10.76 -3.64
N GLU A 200 -9.93 -11.04 -4.01
CA GLU A 200 -10.60 -12.29 -3.66
C GLU A 200 -9.99 -13.50 -4.36
N ALA A 201 -9.66 -13.38 -5.66
CA ALA A 201 -9.01 -14.46 -6.39
C ALA A 201 -7.66 -14.81 -5.77
N PHE A 202 -6.86 -13.79 -5.40
CA PHE A 202 -5.58 -13.98 -4.73
C PHE A 202 -5.76 -14.65 -3.37
N ALA A 203 -6.69 -14.18 -2.54
CA ALA A 203 -6.96 -14.75 -1.23
C ALA A 203 -7.43 -16.23 -1.30
N ARG A 204 -8.26 -16.57 -2.28
CA ARG A 204 -8.74 -17.95 -2.47
C ARG A 204 -7.66 -18.89 -3.02
N SER A 205 -6.78 -18.40 -3.90
CA SER A 205 -5.74 -19.22 -4.55
C SER A 205 -4.47 -19.37 -3.71
N THR A 206 -4.32 -18.56 -2.67
CA THR A 206 -3.09 -18.47 -1.89
C THR A 206 -3.29 -19.13 -0.53
N LYS A 207 -2.51 -20.18 -0.25
CA LYS A 207 -2.46 -20.72 1.10
C LYS A 207 -1.86 -19.67 2.05
N ARG A 208 -2.33 -19.67 3.29
CA ARG A 208 -1.77 -18.85 4.34
C ARG A 208 -0.26 -19.16 4.48
N TRP A 209 0.59 -18.12 4.44
CA TRP A 209 2.05 -18.29 4.49
C TRP A 209 2.71 -17.60 5.71
N TRP A 210 1.89 -17.13 6.65
CA TRP A 210 2.31 -16.53 7.91
C TRP A 210 1.74 -17.29 9.10
#